data_ac8f60eb78a2655031099bf978ac89b3
#
_entry.id   ac8f60eb78a2655031099bf978ac89b3
#
_cell.length_a   1.000
_cell.length_b   1.000
_cell.length_c   1.000
_cell.angle_alpha   90.00
_cell.angle_beta   90.00
_cell.angle_gamma   90.00
#
_symmetry.space_group_name_H-M   'P 1'
#
loop_
_entity.id
_entity.type
_entity.pdbx_description
1 polymer ?
#
loop_
_entity_poly.entity_id
_entity_poly.type
_entity_poly.pdbx_seq_one_letter_code
_entity_poly.pdbx_strand_id
1 'polypeptide(L)'
;MKLPFTVDLNGKVAVVTGAGGVLCSEMAKALAACGAKVALVGRTYANVAAVADEITAEGFVAKAYAGNVLDRAGMEAVAAEIESEFGKCDILVNGAGGNNAKANTDKEYYEPGDIDAETKSFFDLDNDGVQGVFNLNFIGTLIPTQVFAKQMVEKGGSVINISSMNAYTPLTKIPAYSGAKAAISNFTQWLAVHFSHVGIRVNGIAPGFFSTKQNAALLWNADGTPTARTEKILRATPTGRFGAADELIGALLYLVCDEAAGFVTGITIPVDGGFSAYSGV
;
A
#
# COMPACT_ATOMS: atom_id res chain seq x y z
N MET A 1 -6.88 5.32 -34.34
CA MET A 1 -7.01 4.49 -33.13
C MET A 1 -6.60 5.36 -31.96
N LYS A 2 -7.45 5.47 -30.91
CA LYS A 2 -7.09 6.16 -29.66
C LYS A 2 -6.35 5.13 -28.77
N LEU A 3 -5.11 5.43 -28.37
CA LEU A 3 -4.35 4.57 -27.47
C LEU A 3 -4.78 4.84 -26.03
N PRO A 4 -4.93 3.80 -25.17
CA PRO A 4 -5.44 3.96 -23.79
C PRO A 4 -4.38 4.44 -22.79
N PHE A 5 -3.15 4.73 -23.21
CA PHE A 5 -2.01 4.99 -22.33
C PHE A 5 -1.55 6.45 -22.27
N THR A 6 -2.43 7.39 -22.57
CA THR A 6 -2.18 8.78 -22.16
C THR A 6 -2.89 8.97 -20.83
N VAL A 7 -2.16 8.93 -19.74
CA VAL A 7 -2.73 9.16 -18.40
C VAL A 7 -2.76 10.66 -18.18
N ASP A 8 -3.93 11.23 -18.24
CA ASP A 8 -4.20 12.64 -17.95
C ASP A 8 -5.10 12.71 -16.70
N LEU A 9 -4.57 13.23 -15.61
CA LEU A 9 -5.26 13.39 -14.34
C LEU A 9 -5.51 14.89 -14.01
N ASN A 10 -5.42 15.77 -15.01
CA ASN A 10 -5.74 17.19 -14.83
C ASN A 10 -7.15 17.37 -14.26
N GLY A 11 -7.26 18.20 -13.21
CA GLY A 11 -8.52 18.46 -12.51
C GLY A 11 -8.92 17.38 -11.51
N LYS A 12 -8.23 16.24 -11.43
CA LYS A 12 -8.47 15.18 -10.43
C LYS A 12 -7.79 15.50 -9.11
N VAL A 13 -8.42 15.08 -8.02
CA VAL A 13 -7.89 15.13 -6.66
C VAL A 13 -7.53 13.72 -6.22
N ALA A 14 -6.25 13.49 -5.92
CA ALA A 14 -5.75 12.23 -5.41
C ALA A 14 -5.40 12.35 -3.92
N VAL A 15 -5.89 11.45 -3.10
CA VAL A 15 -5.55 11.32 -1.69
C VAL A 15 -4.71 10.08 -1.49
N VAL A 16 -3.52 10.23 -0.91
CA VAL A 16 -2.60 9.12 -0.65
C VAL A 16 -2.35 9.01 0.84
N THR A 17 -2.81 7.92 1.47
CA THR A 17 -2.51 7.65 2.88
C THR A 17 -1.19 6.90 3.02
N GLY A 18 -0.46 7.12 4.13
CA GLY A 18 0.88 6.56 4.28
C GLY A 18 1.91 7.18 3.32
N ALA A 19 1.63 8.37 2.80
CA ALA A 19 2.39 9.02 1.74
C ALA A 19 3.83 9.40 2.11
N GLY A 20 4.19 9.43 3.39
CA GLY A 20 5.58 9.59 3.84
C GLY A 20 6.43 8.31 3.73
N GLY A 21 5.85 7.17 3.33
CA GLY A 21 6.56 5.92 3.08
C GLY A 21 7.11 5.84 1.65
N VAL A 22 8.22 5.12 1.44
CA VAL A 22 8.96 5.10 0.17
C VAL A 22 8.09 4.72 -1.03
N LEU A 23 7.24 3.69 -0.92
CA LEU A 23 6.43 3.25 -2.06
C LEU A 23 5.31 4.24 -2.38
N CYS A 24 4.64 4.76 -1.34
CA CYS A 24 3.53 5.69 -1.52
C CYS A 24 3.99 7.10 -1.90
N SER A 25 5.20 7.52 -1.53
CA SER A 25 5.76 8.78 -2.01
C SER A 25 6.00 8.76 -3.52
N GLU A 26 6.55 7.67 -4.07
CA GLU A 26 6.72 7.53 -5.52
C GLU A 26 5.38 7.47 -6.27
N MET A 27 4.38 6.77 -5.70
CA MET A 27 3.01 6.76 -6.23
C MET A 27 2.40 8.18 -6.25
N ALA A 28 2.59 8.96 -5.19
CA ALA A 28 2.10 10.33 -5.09
C ALA A 28 2.76 11.26 -6.12
N LYS A 29 4.09 11.16 -6.29
CA LYS A 29 4.84 11.89 -7.32
C LYS A 29 4.32 11.59 -8.71
N ALA A 30 4.08 10.31 -9.02
CA ALA A 30 3.57 9.89 -10.32
C ALA A 30 2.16 10.45 -10.61
N LEU A 31 1.26 10.43 -9.62
CA LEU A 31 -0.08 11.03 -9.76
C LEU A 31 0.00 12.53 -10.01
N ALA A 32 0.88 13.23 -9.30
CA ALA A 32 1.12 14.66 -9.49
C ALA A 32 1.71 14.97 -10.88
N ALA A 33 2.69 14.19 -11.33
CA ALA A 33 3.28 14.33 -12.66
C ALA A 33 2.28 14.08 -13.81
N CYS A 34 1.21 13.32 -13.55
CA CYS A 34 0.08 13.15 -14.48
C CYS A 34 -0.97 14.27 -14.35
N GLY A 35 -0.75 15.31 -13.53
CA GLY A 35 -1.62 16.49 -13.43
C GLY A 35 -2.62 16.47 -12.27
N ALA A 36 -2.64 15.44 -11.42
CA ALA A 36 -3.51 15.43 -10.25
C ALA A 36 -3.04 16.43 -9.19
N LYS A 37 -3.99 17.00 -8.45
CA LYS A 37 -3.71 17.65 -7.17
C LYS A 37 -3.61 16.57 -6.09
N VAL A 38 -2.46 16.45 -5.41
CA VAL A 38 -2.19 15.33 -4.52
C VAL A 38 -2.21 15.76 -3.06
N ALA A 39 -3.12 15.18 -2.28
CA ALA A 39 -3.19 15.31 -0.83
C ALA A 39 -2.42 14.15 -0.17
N LEU A 40 -1.34 14.48 0.52
CA LEU A 40 -0.43 13.54 1.16
C LEU A 40 -0.80 13.40 2.64
N VAL A 41 -1.37 12.26 3.04
CA VAL A 41 -1.85 12.04 4.40
C VAL A 41 -0.91 11.10 5.16
N GLY A 42 -0.48 11.50 6.35
CA GLY A 42 0.36 10.68 7.21
C GLY A 42 0.40 11.14 8.66
N ARG A 43 0.74 10.22 9.58
CA ARG A 43 0.79 10.52 11.03
C ARG A 43 1.89 11.52 11.40
N THR A 44 3.04 11.43 10.74
CA THR A 44 4.17 12.33 10.98
C THR A 44 4.17 13.38 9.90
N TYR A 45 3.71 14.58 10.24
CA TYR A 45 3.59 15.69 9.29
C TYR A 45 4.89 15.98 8.53
N ALA A 46 6.04 16.01 9.22
CA ALA A 46 7.33 16.27 8.59
C ALA A 46 7.66 15.32 7.43
N ASN A 47 7.26 14.02 7.53
CA ASN A 47 7.54 13.05 6.47
C ASN A 47 6.70 13.32 5.21
N VAL A 48 5.43 13.66 5.38
CA VAL A 48 4.54 13.97 4.23
C VAL A 48 4.81 15.36 3.67
N ALA A 49 5.23 16.30 4.52
CA ALA A 49 5.64 17.65 4.09
C ALA A 49 6.88 17.59 3.19
N ALA A 50 7.89 16.80 3.54
CA ALA A 50 9.08 16.63 2.70
C ALA A 50 8.71 16.09 1.30
N VAL A 51 7.76 15.15 1.20
CA VAL A 51 7.29 14.64 -0.10
C VAL A 51 6.49 15.72 -0.87
N ALA A 52 5.67 16.52 -0.17
CA ALA A 52 4.94 17.63 -0.80
C ALA A 52 5.91 18.68 -1.35
N ASP A 53 6.98 19.00 -0.60
CA ASP A 53 8.00 19.93 -1.03
C ASP A 53 8.76 19.43 -2.27
N GLU A 54 9.09 18.13 -2.33
CA GLU A 54 9.69 17.51 -3.51
C GLU A 54 8.78 17.65 -4.74
N ILE A 55 7.49 17.33 -4.61
CA ILE A 55 6.51 17.42 -5.70
C ILE A 55 6.32 18.86 -6.17
N THR A 56 6.22 19.81 -5.24
CA THR A 56 6.03 21.23 -5.57
C THR A 56 7.27 21.87 -6.17
N ALA A 57 8.47 21.42 -5.77
CA ALA A 57 9.72 21.86 -6.37
C ALA A 57 9.83 21.47 -7.86
N GLU A 58 9.19 20.39 -8.27
CA GLU A 58 9.07 19.98 -9.68
C GLU A 58 7.95 20.70 -10.46
N GLY A 59 7.23 21.62 -9.79
CA GLY A 59 6.18 22.43 -10.41
C GLY A 59 4.78 21.80 -10.40
N PHE A 60 4.59 20.68 -9.70
CA PHE A 60 3.31 20.00 -9.54
C PHE A 60 2.57 20.48 -8.29
N VAL A 61 1.31 20.04 -8.11
CA VAL A 61 0.44 20.46 -7.01
C VAL A 61 0.32 19.35 -5.96
N ALA A 62 0.85 19.60 -4.77
CA ALA A 62 0.71 18.70 -3.64
C ALA A 62 0.63 19.48 -2.32
N LYS A 63 -0.03 18.89 -1.32
CA LYS A 63 -0.06 19.42 0.05
C LYS A 63 -0.07 18.27 1.07
N ALA A 64 0.62 18.50 2.18
CA ALA A 64 0.72 17.58 3.31
C ALA A 64 -0.39 17.82 4.34
N TYR A 65 -0.95 16.72 4.86
CA TYR A 65 -1.94 16.71 5.93
C TYR A 65 -1.54 15.71 7.01
N ALA A 66 -1.56 16.17 8.27
CA ALA A 66 -1.39 15.27 9.40
C ALA A 66 -2.70 14.50 9.63
N GLY A 67 -2.65 13.16 9.58
CA GLY A 67 -3.84 12.34 9.78
C GLY A 67 -3.49 10.93 10.25
N ASN A 68 -4.27 10.41 11.20
CA ASN A 68 -4.20 9.03 11.63
C ASN A 68 -5.35 8.24 11.01
N VAL A 69 -5.03 7.29 10.16
CA VAL A 69 -6.02 6.44 9.45
C VAL A 69 -6.90 5.60 10.40
N LEU A 70 -6.54 5.50 11.67
CA LEU A 70 -7.34 4.83 12.71
C LEU A 70 -8.28 5.79 13.47
N ASP A 71 -8.14 7.09 13.26
CA ASP A 71 -9.01 8.12 13.85
C ASP A 71 -10.02 8.60 12.80
N ARG A 72 -11.25 8.13 12.92
CA ARG A 72 -12.32 8.47 11.97
C ARG A 72 -12.63 9.97 11.98
N ALA A 73 -12.77 10.58 13.16
CA ALA A 73 -13.10 11.99 13.26
C ALA A 73 -11.98 12.88 12.71
N GLY A 74 -10.71 12.52 13.01
CA GLY A 74 -9.54 13.17 12.43
C GLY A 74 -9.49 13.03 10.91
N MET A 75 -9.83 11.87 10.36
CA MET A 75 -9.88 11.67 8.91
C MET A 75 -11.03 12.44 8.24
N GLU A 76 -12.19 12.57 8.89
CA GLU A 76 -13.29 13.40 8.40
C GLU A 76 -12.91 14.89 8.38
N ALA A 77 -12.18 15.38 9.39
CA ALA A 77 -11.65 16.74 9.40
C ALA A 77 -10.62 16.98 8.27
N VAL A 78 -9.66 16.05 8.09
CA VAL A 78 -8.71 16.10 6.98
C VAL A 78 -9.41 16.09 5.63
N ALA A 79 -10.45 15.27 5.46
CA ALA A 79 -11.22 15.20 4.22
C ALA A 79 -11.94 16.53 3.91
N ALA A 80 -12.49 17.19 4.92
CA ALA A 80 -13.13 18.50 4.76
C ALA A 80 -12.12 19.60 4.37
N GLU A 81 -10.91 19.57 4.95
CA GLU A 81 -9.84 20.50 4.59
C GLU A 81 -9.39 20.29 3.14
N ILE A 82 -9.17 19.03 2.73
CA ILE A 82 -8.81 18.68 1.34
C ILE A 82 -9.91 19.11 0.37
N GLU A 83 -11.17 18.85 0.68
CA GLU A 83 -12.31 19.24 -0.17
C GLU A 83 -12.39 20.75 -0.36
N SER A 84 -12.15 21.53 0.70
CA SER A 84 -12.14 23.01 0.65
C SER A 84 -11.01 23.56 -0.24
N GLU A 85 -9.87 22.89 -0.28
CA GLU A 85 -8.67 23.41 -0.98
C GLU A 85 -8.52 22.87 -2.40
N PHE A 86 -8.76 21.58 -2.58
CA PHE A 86 -8.51 20.88 -3.84
C PHE A 86 -9.80 20.46 -4.55
N GLY A 87 -10.87 20.26 -3.79
CA GLY A 87 -12.13 19.69 -4.26
C GLY A 87 -12.36 18.26 -3.77
N LYS A 88 -13.45 17.66 -4.20
CA LYS A 88 -13.85 16.28 -3.85
C LYS A 88 -12.86 15.26 -4.38
N CYS A 89 -12.51 14.27 -3.58
CA CYS A 89 -11.61 13.18 -3.93
C CYS A 89 -12.09 12.40 -5.17
N ASP A 90 -11.19 12.16 -6.13
CA ASP A 90 -11.40 11.31 -7.31
C ASP A 90 -10.64 9.99 -7.21
N ILE A 91 -9.45 10.02 -6.60
CA ILE A 91 -8.55 8.88 -6.46
C ILE A 91 -8.15 8.75 -4.99
N LEU A 92 -8.36 7.58 -4.41
CA LEU A 92 -7.88 7.25 -3.06
C LEU A 92 -6.85 6.13 -3.14
N VAL A 93 -5.63 6.36 -2.65
CA VAL A 93 -4.62 5.32 -2.46
C VAL A 93 -4.49 5.01 -0.97
N ASN A 94 -4.95 3.84 -0.56
CA ASN A 94 -4.82 3.32 0.80
C ASN A 94 -3.47 2.63 0.97
N GLY A 95 -2.44 3.39 1.33
CA GLY A 95 -1.07 2.91 1.47
C GLY A 95 -0.56 2.85 2.90
N ALA A 96 -1.33 3.33 3.88
CA ALA A 96 -0.96 3.19 5.28
C ALA A 96 -0.98 1.71 5.70
N GLY A 97 0.13 1.22 6.24
CA GLY A 97 0.27 -0.17 6.63
C GLY A 97 1.63 -0.46 7.26
N GLY A 98 1.79 -1.65 7.77
CA GLY A 98 3.05 -2.09 8.36
C GLY A 98 2.91 -3.37 9.17
N ASN A 99 4.04 -3.89 9.62
CA ASN A 99 4.13 -5.06 10.48
C ASN A 99 4.53 -4.64 11.91
N ASN A 100 4.42 -5.57 12.86
CA ASN A 100 4.83 -5.39 14.24
C ASN A 100 5.66 -6.62 14.68
N ALA A 101 6.85 -6.39 15.22
CA ALA A 101 7.73 -7.45 15.68
C ALA A 101 7.12 -8.33 16.80
N LYS A 102 6.19 -7.77 17.59
CA LYS A 102 5.46 -8.52 18.61
C LYS A 102 4.55 -9.61 18.02
N ALA A 103 4.11 -9.43 16.76
CA ALA A 103 3.27 -10.37 16.03
C ALA A 103 4.06 -11.33 15.11
N ASN A 104 5.37 -11.46 15.32
CA ASN A 104 6.25 -12.33 14.54
C ASN A 104 6.72 -13.52 15.40
N THR A 105 7.04 -14.63 14.74
CA THR A 105 7.82 -15.74 15.32
C THR A 105 9.30 -15.59 15.01
N ASP A 106 10.17 -16.20 15.82
CA ASP A 106 11.62 -16.17 15.59
C ASP A 106 12.07 -17.19 14.53
N LYS A 107 11.39 -18.36 14.50
CA LYS A 107 11.68 -19.45 13.56
C LYS A 107 10.64 -19.55 12.46
N GLU A 108 11.03 -20.15 11.35
CA GLU A 108 10.15 -20.46 10.21
C GLU A 108 9.27 -21.68 10.49
N TYR A 109 9.84 -22.67 11.18
CA TYR A 109 9.19 -23.92 11.56
C TYR A 109 9.22 -24.06 13.08
N TYR A 110 8.19 -24.67 13.62
CA TYR A 110 8.14 -25.08 15.01
C TYR A 110 8.79 -26.46 15.13
N GLU A 111 9.75 -26.60 16.05
CA GLU A 111 10.50 -27.84 16.27
C GLU A 111 10.14 -28.44 17.62
N PRO A 112 10.22 -29.80 17.77
CA PRO A 112 10.10 -30.42 19.08
C PRO A 112 11.12 -29.82 20.06
N GLY A 113 10.67 -29.38 21.23
CA GLY A 113 11.50 -28.71 22.24
C GLY A 113 11.47 -27.19 22.19
N ASP A 114 10.87 -26.57 21.21
CA ASP A 114 10.71 -25.11 21.17
C ASP A 114 9.77 -24.61 22.27
N ILE A 115 8.94 -25.47 22.83
CA ILE A 115 8.03 -25.13 23.94
C ILE A 115 8.80 -24.71 25.21
N ASP A 116 9.99 -25.24 25.39
CA ASP A 116 10.85 -24.97 26.56
C ASP A 116 12.02 -24.02 26.20
N ALA A 117 12.08 -23.52 24.99
CA ALA A 117 13.14 -22.64 24.51
C ALA A 117 12.79 -21.15 24.71
N GLU A 118 13.79 -20.30 24.90
CA GLU A 118 13.63 -18.83 24.89
C GLU A 118 13.35 -18.26 23.48
N THR A 119 12.80 -19.09 22.58
CA THR A 119 12.51 -18.76 21.20
C THR A 119 11.03 -18.42 21.05
N LYS A 120 10.74 -17.23 20.58
CA LYS A 120 9.35 -16.80 20.36
C LYS A 120 8.68 -17.61 19.26
N SER A 121 7.72 -18.43 19.65
CA SER A 121 6.95 -19.33 18.80
C SER A 121 5.56 -18.77 18.49
N PHE A 122 4.71 -19.58 17.85
CA PHE A 122 3.29 -19.27 17.65
C PHE A 122 2.55 -19.03 18.98
N PHE A 123 2.90 -19.75 20.02
CA PHE A 123 2.24 -19.67 21.33
C PHE A 123 2.57 -18.38 22.09
N ASP A 124 3.63 -17.66 21.68
CA ASP A 124 4.13 -16.44 22.31
C ASP A 124 3.75 -15.18 21.51
N LEU A 125 2.92 -15.32 20.47
CA LEU A 125 2.47 -14.16 19.70
C LEU A 125 1.64 -13.23 20.59
N ASP A 126 2.03 -11.97 20.64
CA ASP A 126 1.38 -10.93 21.42
C ASP A 126 0.05 -10.53 20.77
N ASN A 127 -1.07 -10.70 21.48
CA ASN A 127 -2.40 -10.41 20.95
C ASN A 127 -2.58 -8.94 20.58
N ASP A 128 -2.02 -8.01 21.36
CA ASP A 128 -2.11 -6.58 21.05
C ASP A 128 -1.26 -6.25 19.84
N GLY A 129 -0.11 -6.93 19.69
CA GLY A 129 0.72 -6.85 18.49
C GLY A 129 -0.01 -7.32 17.25
N VAL A 130 -0.70 -8.46 17.31
CA VAL A 130 -1.54 -9.00 16.23
C VAL A 130 -2.66 -8.04 15.89
N GLN A 131 -3.43 -7.59 16.90
CA GLN A 131 -4.52 -6.63 16.73
C GLN A 131 -4.02 -5.32 16.12
N GLY A 132 -2.87 -4.82 16.58
CA GLY A 132 -2.24 -3.61 16.05
C GLY A 132 -1.92 -3.72 14.54
N VAL A 133 -1.44 -4.90 14.10
CA VAL A 133 -1.20 -5.18 12.68
C VAL A 133 -2.50 -5.17 11.87
N PHE A 134 -3.55 -5.84 12.35
CA PHE A 134 -4.85 -5.83 11.69
C PHE A 134 -5.48 -4.43 11.69
N ASN A 135 -5.43 -3.72 12.79
CA ASN A 135 -5.93 -2.36 12.88
C ASN A 135 -5.23 -1.46 11.86
N LEU A 136 -3.89 -1.42 11.85
CA LEU A 136 -3.17 -0.55 10.95
C LEU A 136 -3.43 -0.87 9.48
N ASN A 137 -3.43 -2.16 9.09
CA ASN A 137 -3.58 -2.54 7.69
C ASN A 137 -5.03 -2.57 7.24
N PHE A 138 -5.93 -3.25 7.97
CA PHE A 138 -7.33 -3.42 7.53
C PHE A 138 -8.20 -2.23 7.94
N ILE A 139 -8.23 -1.85 9.22
CA ILE A 139 -9.04 -0.71 9.68
C ILE A 139 -8.48 0.59 9.11
N GLY A 140 -7.14 0.71 8.98
CA GLY A 140 -6.48 1.83 8.32
C GLY A 140 -6.72 1.93 6.80
N THR A 141 -7.29 0.91 6.17
CA THR A 141 -7.84 0.95 4.81
C THR A 141 -9.34 1.23 4.83
N LEU A 142 -10.08 0.64 5.78
CA LEU A 142 -11.53 0.78 5.91
C LEU A 142 -11.95 2.24 6.18
N ILE A 143 -11.36 2.87 7.20
CA ILE A 143 -11.76 4.23 7.63
C ILE A 143 -11.55 5.27 6.53
N PRO A 144 -10.35 5.41 5.90
CA PRO A 144 -10.19 6.34 4.79
C PRO A 144 -11.15 6.06 3.63
N THR A 145 -11.39 4.77 3.32
CA THR A 145 -12.36 4.42 2.27
C THR A 145 -13.77 4.89 2.65
N GLN A 146 -14.22 4.69 3.89
CA GLN A 146 -15.51 5.19 4.36
C GLN A 146 -15.64 6.71 4.28
N VAL A 147 -14.56 7.44 4.51
CA VAL A 147 -14.55 8.91 4.51
C VAL A 147 -14.51 9.44 3.07
N PHE A 148 -13.53 9.03 2.28
CA PHE A 148 -13.29 9.61 0.95
C PHE A 148 -14.23 9.06 -0.13
N ALA A 149 -14.67 7.78 -0.06
CA ALA A 149 -15.60 7.24 -1.03
C ALA A 149 -16.96 7.93 -1.02
N LYS A 150 -17.38 8.54 0.12
CA LYS A 150 -18.58 9.39 0.16
C LYS A 150 -18.53 10.54 -0.84
N GLN A 151 -17.35 11.12 -1.07
CA GLN A 151 -17.16 12.22 -2.01
C GLN A 151 -17.20 11.75 -3.48
N MET A 152 -17.07 10.43 -3.72
CA MET A 152 -17.08 9.82 -5.04
C MET A 152 -18.45 9.33 -5.50
N VAL A 153 -19.44 9.14 -4.59
CA VAL A 153 -20.70 8.46 -4.87
C VAL A 153 -21.49 9.09 -6.05
N GLU A 154 -21.43 10.42 -6.21
CA GLU A 154 -22.17 11.12 -7.26
C GLU A 154 -21.43 11.21 -8.60
N LYS A 155 -20.09 11.01 -8.61
CA LYS A 155 -19.25 11.27 -9.78
C LYS A 155 -18.41 10.09 -10.22
N GLY A 156 -18.42 9.00 -9.46
CA GLY A 156 -17.49 7.90 -9.62
C GLY A 156 -16.10 8.22 -9.06
N GLY A 157 -15.17 7.28 -9.21
CA GLY A 157 -13.79 7.42 -8.75
C GLY A 157 -13.02 6.12 -8.74
N SER A 158 -11.78 6.18 -8.28
CA SER A 158 -10.88 5.03 -8.20
C SER A 158 -10.28 4.89 -6.81
N VAL A 159 -10.44 3.72 -6.21
CA VAL A 159 -9.80 3.34 -4.93
C VAL A 159 -8.75 2.29 -5.19
N ILE A 160 -7.53 2.55 -4.75
CA ILE A 160 -6.38 1.64 -4.85
C ILE A 160 -5.94 1.22 -3.46
N ASN A 161 -6.05 -0.07 -3.16
CA ASN A 161 -5.62 -0.63 -1.88
C ASN A 161 -4.24 -1.26 -2.02
N ILE A 162 -3.31 -0.88 -1.16
CA ILE A 162 -1.97 -1.49 -1.15
C ILE A 162 -2.00 -2.75 -0.29
N SER A 163 -2.13 -3.89 -0.99
CA SER A 163 -2.03 -5.22 -0.43
C SER A 163 -0.56 -5.65 -0.28
N SER A 164 -0.24 -6.89 -0.55
CA SER A 164 1.10 -7.47 -0.59
C SER A 164 1.06 -8.82 -1.30
N MET A 165 2.17 -9.28 -1.86
CA MET A 165 2.29 -10.66 -2.32
C MET A 165 2.03 -11.68 -1.19
N ASN A 166 2.17 -11.26 0.09
CA ASN A 166 1.82 -12.07 1.26
C ASN A 166 0.33 -12.44 1.35
N ALA A 167 -0.53 -11.73 0.61
CA ALA A 167 -1.94 -12.08 0.50
C ALA A 167 -2.16 -13.35 -0.32
N TYR A 168 -1.22 -13.70 -1.20
CA TYR A 168 -1.24 -14.89 -2.05
C TYR A 168 -0.40 -16.02 -1.48
N THR A 169 0.83 -15.68 -1.08
CA THR A 169 1.81 -16.63 -0.54
C THR A 169 2.29 -16.09 0.81
N PRO A 170 1.74 -16.60 1.94
CA PRO A 170 2.09 -16.07 3.25
C PRO A 170 3.57 -16.34 3.54
N LEU A 171 4.29 -15.31 3.95
CA LEU A 171 5.67 -15.45 4.40
C LEU A 171 5.72 -16.10 5.78
N THR A 172 6.76 -16.91 5.99
CA THR A 172 7.10 -17.43 7.30
C THR A 172 7.33 -16.29 8.31
N LYS A 173 7.15 -16.56 9.59
CA LYS A 173 7.39 -15.66 10.73
C LYS A 173 6.42 -14.48 10.90
N ILE A 174 5.60 -14.11 9.93
CA ILE A 174 4.74 -12.91 9.96
C ILE A 174 3.26 -13.21 9.69
N PRO A 175 2.62 -14.09 10.49
CA PRO A 175 1.26 -14.57 10.22
C PRO A 175 0.22 -13.45 10.24
N ALA A 176 0.32 -12.52 11.19
CA ALA A 176 -0.62 -11.41 11.34
C ALA A 176 -0.59 -10.46 10.13
N TYR A 177 0.60 -10.13 9.63
CA TYR A 177 0.73 -9.27 8.46
C TYR A 177 0.18 -9.94 7.20
N SER A 178 0.51 -11.21 6.97
CA SER A 178 -0.02 -11.99 5.83
C SER A 178 -1.54 -12.06 5.87
N GLY A 179 -2.12 -12.39 7.04
CA GLY A 179 -3.57 -12.43 7.23
C GLY A 179 -4.24 -11.06 7.00
N ALA A 180 -3.66 -9.97 7.52
CA ALA A 180 -4.20 -8.63 7.31
C ALA A 180 -4.15 -8.20 5.83
N LYS A 181 -3.09 -8.56 5.09
CA LYS A 181 -2.98 -8.26 3.65
C LYS A 181 -3.92 -9.12 2.80
N ALA A 182 -4.16 -10.37 3.18
CA ALA A 182 -5.20 -11.21 2.58
C ALA A 182 -6.61 -10.61 2.79
N ALA A 183 -6.88 -10.09 4.00
CA ALA A 183 -8.13 -9.40 4.30
C ALA A 183 -8.33 -8.15 3.41
N ILE A 184 -7.28 -7.36 3.14
CA ILE A 184 -7.35 -6.22 2.20
C ILE A 184 -7.69 -6.69 0.79
N SER A 185 -7.10 -7.77 0.29
CA SER A 185 -7.38 -8.29 -1.05
C SER A 185 -8.84 -8.75 -1.18
N ASN A 186 -9.36 -9.46 -0.18
CA ASN A 186 -10.77 -9.86 -0.13
C ASN A 186 -11.70 -8.65 -0.02
N PHE A 187 -11.37 -7.68 0.83
CA PHE A 187 -12.13 -6.45 0.99
C PHE A 187 -12.17 -5.60 -0.29
N THR A 188 -11.09 -5.60 -1.07
CA THR A 188 -11.04 -4.96 -2.39
C THR A 188 -12.11 -5.53 -3.33
N GLN A 189 -12.25 -6.86 -3.36
CA GLN A 189 -13.27 -7.53 -4.16
C GLN A 189 -14.69 -7.19 -3.69
N TRP A 190 -14.91 -7.21 -2.38
CA TRP A 190 -16.22 -6.87 -1.81
C TRP A 190 -16.61 -5.42 -2.11
N LEU A 191 -15.70 -4.46 -1.91
CA LEU A 191 -15.92 -3.05 -2.21
C LEU A 191 -16.19 -2.80 -3.71
N ALA A 192 -15.49 -3.49 -4.60
CA ALA A 192 -15.67 -3.38 -6.03
C ALA A 192 -17.11 -3.71 -6.46
N VAL A 193 -17.67 -4.77 -5.88
CA VAL A 193 -19.07 -5.15 -6.12
C VAL A 193 -20.02 -4.14 -5.46
N HIS A 194 -19.76 -3.78 -4.20
CA HIS A 194 -20.62 -2.88 -3.42
C HIS A 194 -20.77 -1.49 -4.06
N PHE A 195 -19.70 -0.96 -4.64
CA PHE A 195 -19.66 0.37 -5.24
C PHE A 195 -19.90 0.40 -6.76
N SER A 196 -20.13 -0.75 -7.38
CA SER A 196 -20.27 -0.85 -8.85
C SER A 196 -21.35 0.04 -9.44
N HIS A 197 -22.49 0.21 -8.74
CA HIS A 197 -23.64 1.00 -9.20
C HIS A 197 -23.44 2.52 -9.09
N VAL A 198 -22.41 2.97 -8.39
CA VAL A 198 -22.07 4.40 -8.25
C VAL A 198 -20.77 4.76 -8.99
N GLY A 199 -20.28 3.86 -9.85
CA GLY A 199 -19.14 4.12 -10.71
C GLY A 199 -17.79 4.25 -9.99
N ILE A 200 -17.68 3.74 -8.75
CA ILE A 200 -16.41 3.69 -8.03
C ILE A 200 -15.74 2.35 -8.30
N ARG A 201 -14.57 2.37 -8.95
CA ARG A 201 -13.74 1.19 -9.17
C ARG A 201 -12.83 0.98 -7.96
N VAL A 202 -12.71 -0.25 -7.50
CA VAL A 202 -11.84 -0.60 -6.36
C VAL A 202 -10.91 -1.72 -6.78
N ASN A 203 -9.61 -1.45 -6.78
CA ASN A 203 -8.58 -2.40 -7.16
C ASN A 203 -7.44 -2.39 -6.13
N GLY A 204 -6.54 -3.34 -6.23
CA GLY A 204 -5.38 -3.46 -5.38
C GLY A 204 -4.07 -3.56 -6.16
N ILE A 205 -2.98 -3.20 -5.49
CA ILE A 205 -1.62 -3.52 -5.90
C ILE A 205 -1.01 -4.36 -4.78
N ALA A 206 -0.35 -5.44 -5.14
CA ALA A 206 0.33 -6.35 -4.21
C ALA A 206 1.85 -6.30 -4.45
N PRO A 207 2.57 -5.38 -3.78
CA PRO A 207 4.02 -5.32 -3.90
C PRO A 207 4.70 -6.58 -3.37
N GLY A 208 5.74 -7.02 -4.07
CA GLY A 208 6.69 -8.03 -3.60
C GLY A 208 7.76 -7.44 -2.68
N PHE A 209 8.99 -7.86 -2.89
CA PHE A 209 10.14 -7.32 -2.17
C PHE A 209 10.76 -6.14 -2.93
N PHE A 210 10.74 -4.97 -2.30
CA PHE A 210 11.34 -3.74 -2.80
C PHE A 210 12.52 -3.35 -1.90
N SER A 211 13.66 -3.03 -2.51
CA SER A 211 14.79 -2.49 -1.78
C SER A 211 14.58 -1.00 -1.55
N THR A 212 14.60 -0.59 -0.29
CA THR A 212 14.41 0.80 0.12
C THR A 212 15.45 1.20 1.16
N LYS A 213 15.69 2.51 1.32
CA LYS A 213 16.57 3.00 2.39
C LYS A 213 16.12 2.54 3.78
N GLN A 214 14.81 2.33 3.98
CA GLN A 214 14.26 1.93 5.28
C GLN A 214 14.55 0.47 5.64
N ASN A 215 14.71 -0.42 4.66
CA ASN A 215 14.96 -1.84 4.89
C ASN A 215 16.38 -2.29 4.50
N ALA A 216 17.24 -1.38 4.07
CA ALA A 216 18.59 -1.71 3.62
C ALA A 216 19.39 -2.50 4.67
N ALA A 217 19.32 -2.12 5.95
CA ALA A 217 20.02 -2.81 7.04
C ALA A 217 19.53 -4.25 7.30
N LEU A 218 18.31 -4.59 6.86
CA LEU A 218 17.76 -5.95 6.95
C LEU A 218 18.17 -6.81 5.76
N LEU A 219 18.58 -6.18 4.67
CA LEU A 219 18.87 -6.83 3.39
C LEU A 219 20.36 -6.98 3.14
N TRP A 220 21.17 -6.04 3.60
CA TRP A 220 22.59 -5.95 3.28
C TRP A 220 23.42 -5.89 4.56
N ASN A 221 24.51 -6.66 4.58
CA ASN A 221 25.54 -6.57 5.62
C ASN A 221 26.33 -5.27 5.48
N ALA A 222 27.12 -4.90 6.48
CA ALA A 222 27.93 -3.68 6.47
C ALA A 222 28.98 -3.65 5.33
N ASP A 223 29.41 -4.82 4.86
CA ASP A 223 30.33 -4.98 3.74
C ASP A 223 29.66 -4.99 2.35
N GLY A 224 28.32 -4.78 2.31
CA GLY A 224 27.54 -4.77 1.08
C GLY A 224 27.12 -6.16 0.59
N THR A 225 27.49 -7.24 1.27
CA THR A 225 27.03 -8.59 0.93
C THR A 225 25.57 -8.80 1.34
N PRO A 226 24.81 -9.68 0.65
CA PRO A 226 23.46 -9.99 1.02
C PRO A 226 23.39 -10.72 2.38
N THR A 227 22.39 -10.41 3.18
CA THR A 227 22.07 -11.21 4.37
C THR A 227 21.47 -12.55 3.95
N ALA A 228 21.52 -13.58 4.83
CA ALA A 228 20.88 -14.87 4.58
C ALA A 228 19.36 -14.72 4.25
N ARG A 229 18.70 -13.69 4.80
CA ARG A 229 17.33 -13.33 4.43
C ARG A 229 17.24 -12.89 2.96
N THR A 230 18.14 -12.02 2.53
CA THR A 230 18.20 -11.54 1.15
C THR A 230 18.43 -12.67 0.16
N GLU A 231 19.36 -13.58 0.45
CA GLU A 231 19.61 -14.75 -0.40
C GLU A 231 18.37 -15.62 -0.57
N LYS A 232 17.62 -15.87 0.51
CA LYS A 232 16.33 -16.60 0.44
C LYS A 232 15.31 -15.87 -0.42
N ILE A 233 15.17 -14.56 -0.25
CA ILE A 233 14.25 -13.74 -1.03
C ILE A 233 14.60 -13.80 -2.52
N LEU A 234 15.87 -13.54 -2.87
CA LEU A 234 16.31 -13.53 -4.26
C LEU A 234 16.17 -14.90 -4.93
N ARG A 235 16.45 -15.99 -4.20
CA ARG A 235 16.25 -17.36 -4.69
C ARG A 235 14.77 -17.66 -4.98
N ALA A 236 13.86 -17.12 -4.17
CA ALA A 236 12.41 -17.31 -4.32
C ALA A 236 11.77 -16.29 -5.29
N THR A 237 12.52 -15.29 -5.77
CA THR A 237 12.07 -14.30 -6.73
C THR A 237 12.61 -14.63 -8.12
N PRO A 238 11.80 -15.11 -9.08
CA PRO A 238 12.30 -15.56 -10.40
C PRO A 238 13.09 -14.52 -11.18
N THR A 239 12.77 -13.23 -11.03
CA THR A 239 13.57 -12.15 -11.67
C THR A 239 14.94 -11.95 -11.04
N GLY A 240 15.25 -12.60 -9.90
CA GLY A 240 16.56 -12.58 -9.25
C GLY A 240 16.97 -11.23 -8.63
N ARG A 241 16.03 -10.30 -8.46
CA ARG A 241 16.30 -8.97 -7.90
C ARG A 241 15.14 -8.44 -7.07
N PHE A 242 15.41 -7.42 -6.29
CA PHE A 242 14.37 -6.59 -5.68
C PHE A 242 13.73 -5.66 -6.72
N GLY A 243 12.47 -5.29 -6.48
CA GLY A 243 11.83 -4.21 -7.20
C GLY A 243 12.36 -2.83 -6.77
N ALA A 244 12.34 -1.88 -7.68
CA ALA A 244 12.50 -0.45 -7.41
C ALA A 244 11.11 0.18 -7.24
N ALA A 245 10.98 1.20 -6.37
CA ALA A 245 9.67 1.75 -6.01
C ALA A 245 8.90 2.31 -7.22
N ASP A 246 9.58 2.84 -8.22
CA ASP A 246 9.03 3.33 -9.48
C ASP A 246 8.41 2.22 -10.34
N GLU A 247 8.77 0.95 -10.15
CA GLU A 247 8.17 -0.17 -10.89
C GLU A 247 6.70 -0.45 -10.48
N LEU A 248 6.21 0.18 -9.39
CA LEU A 248 4.79 0.16 -9.02
C LEU A 248 3.94 1.16 -9.80
N ILE A 249 4.58 2.18 -10.41
CA ILE A 249 3.90 3.30 -11.05
C ILE A 249 3.05 2.83 -12.24
N GLY A 250 3.58 1.90 -13.05
CA GLY A 250 2.84 1.38 -14.20
C GLY A 250 1.50 0.74 -13.81
N ALA A 251 1.48 -0.08 -12.76
CA ALA A 251 0.25 -0.68 -12.24
C ALA A 251 -0.71 0.37 -11.66
N LEU A 252 -0.18 1.36 -10.91
CA LEU A 252 -0.99 2.44 -10.36
C LEU A 252 -1.66 3.24 -11.47
N LEU A 253 -0.89 3.76 -12.42
CA LEU A 253 -1.39 4.63 -13.49
C LEU A 253 -2.39 3.89 -14.40
N TYR A 254 -2.15 2.60 -14.67
CA TYR A 254 -3.13 1.76 -15.37
C TYR A 254 -4.46 1.72 -14.60
N LEU A 255 -4.45 1.41 -13.30
CA LEU A 255 -5.67 1.22 -12.52
C LEU A 255 -6.45 2.50 -12.27
N VAL A 256 -5.80 3.68 -12.19
CA VAL A 256 -6.48 4.96 -11.99
C VAL A 256 -6.94 5.61 -13.29
N CYS A 257 -6.43 5.20 -14.44
CA CYS A 257 -6.81 5.71 -15.75
C CYS A 257 -8.16 5.11 -16.20
N ASP A 258 -9.20 5.92 -16.29
CA ASP A 258 -10.53 5.46 -16.68
C ASP A 258 -10.58 4.94 -18.12
N GLU A 259 -9.80 5.53 -19.03
CA GLU A 259 -9.70 5.09 -20.43
C GLU A 259 -9.03 3.71 -20.58
N ALA A 260 -8.09 3.39 -19.68
CA ALA A 260 -7.36 2.11 -19.71
C ALA A 260 -8.05 1.02 -18.88
N ALA A 261 -8.62 1.37 -17.74
CA ALA A 261 -9.12 0.43 -16.75
C ALA A 261 -10.60 0.65 -16.36
N GLY A 262 -11.40 1.33 -17.19
CA GLY A 262 -12.80 1.63 -16.88
C GLY A 262 -13.68 0.39 -16.66
N PHE A 263 -13.29 -0.76 -17.20
CA PHE A 263 -13.98 -2.06 -16.97
C PHE A 263 -13.22 -2.99 -16.00
N VAL A 264 -12.21 -2.44 -15.28
CA VAL A 264 -11.37 -3.20 -14.33
C VAL A 264 -11.72 -2.79 -12.92
N THR A 265 -12.31 -3.70 -12.16
CA THR A 265 -12.62 -3.53 -10.74
C THR A 265 -12.57 -4.86 -10.01
N GLY A 266 -12.16 -4.89 -8.75
CA GLY A 266 -12.10 -6.08 -7.89
C GLY A 266 -10.84 -6.93 -8.07
N ILE A 267 -9.85 -6.47 -8.84
CA ILE A 267 -8.58 -7.19 -9.01
C ILE A 267 -7.51 -6.65 -8.05
N THR A 268 -6.52 -7.49 -7.76
CA THR A 268 -5.27 -7.07 -7.13
C THR A 268 -4.12 -7.54 -8.01
N ILE A 269 -3.27 -6.60 -8.45
CA ILE A 269 -2.14 -6.88 -9.34
C ILE A 269 -0.89 -7.15 -8.52
N PRO A 270 -0.31 -8.37 -8.57
CA PRO A 270 1.02 -8.61 -8.02
C PRO A 270 2.08 -7.87 -8.84
N VAL A 271 2.96 -7.13 -8.15
CA VAL A 271 4.16 -6.52 -8.72
C VAL A 271 5.32 -7.02 -7.86
N ASP A 272 5.79 -8.23 -8.13
CA ASP A 272 6.61 -9.01 -7.18
C ASP A 272 7.76 -9.80 -7.83
N GLY A 273 8.04 -9.56 -9.10
CA GLY A 273 9.09 -10.28 -9.82
C GLY A 273 8.81 -11.78 -10.00
N GLY A 274 7.55 -12.19 -9.88
CA GLY A 274 7.10 -13.57 -10.01
C GLY A 274 7.15 -14.37 -8.69
N PHE A 275 7.41 -13.72 -7.56
CA PHE A 275 7.51 -14.39 -6.26
C PHE A 275 6.27 -15.20 -5.92
N SER A 276 5.07 -14.64 -6.03
CA SER A 276 3.82 -15.32 -5.69
C SER A 276 3.45 -16.45 -6.67
N ALA A 277 4.02 -16.45 -7.87
CA ALA A 277 3.78 -17.47 -8.91
C ALA A 277 4.77 -18.64 -8.83
N TYR A 278 5.87 -18.50 -8.08
CA TYR A 278 6.95 -19.46 -8.04
C TYR A 278 6.64 -20.64 -7.12
N SER A 279 6.63 -21.85 -7.66
CA SER A 279 6.38 -23.09 -6.90
C SER A 279 7.63 -23.69 -6.27
N GLY A 280 8.82 -23.28 -6.69
CA GLY A 280 10.09 -23.80 -6.17
C GLY A 280 10.59 -25.12 -6.79
N VAL A 281 9.95 -25.60 -7.86
CA VAL A 281 10.30 -26.82 -8.60
C VAL A 281 10.48 -26.53 -10.08
#